data_017b094e84810ffb58ec7879f527c67e
#
_entry.id   017b094e84810ffb58ec7879f527c67e
#
_cell.length_a   1.000
_cell.length_b   1.000
_cell.length_c   1.000
_cell.angle_alpha   90.00
_cell.angle_beta   90.00
_cell.angle_gamma   90.00
#
_symmetry.space_group_name_H-M   'P 1'
#
loop_
_entity.id
_entity.type
_entity.pdbx_description
1 polymer ?
#
loop_
_entity_poly.entity_id
_entity_poly.type
_entity_poly.pdbx_seq_one_letter_code
_entity_poly.pdbx_strand_id
1 'polypeptide(L)'
;MLRYYSLPLKLSLHVEKRLKMAQYTTDISKQDAIKIVVACADKYNIELKDKTLLFLCIDKHYRISYLECSFSAINYLHLTGLKVHDVDDGFGNKHTLSASDFYEKCITHHLSINDFEFAKDGTTPLKLAVLSHVISKNLSANTIGNFNSATPLLRTDKLVGSVTACMGFINIKGRFIPNTVLNKDIRDYINDSVRIIATFRKNTSDAKYSELTYKAKKVDWERVVIPKNVEYLGELL
;
A
#
# COMPACT_ATOMS: atom_id res chain seq x y z
N MET A 1 7.31 -58.03 -6.97
CA MET A 1 7.15 -57.20 -8.19
C MET A 1 6.22 -56.03 -7.83
N LEU A 2 6.78 -54.94 -7.28
CA LEU A 2 6.04 -53.78 -6.83
C LEU A 2 6.10 -52.70 -7.94
N ARG A 3 4.97 -52.37 -8.52
CA ARG A 3 4.84 -51.27 -9.49
C ARG A 3 4.71 -49.95 -8.76
N TYR A 4 5.70 -49.08 -8.86
CA TYR A 4 5.61 -47.70 -8.48
C TYR A 4 4.76 -46.94 -9.52
N TYR A 5 3.61 -46.43 -9.10
CA TYR A 5 2.86 -45.43 -9.85
C TYR A 5 3.44 -44.06 -9.54
N SER A 6 4.19 -43.48 -10.46
CA SER A 6 4.54 -42.06 -10.41
C SER A 6 3.36 -41.23 -10.89
N LEU A 7 2.69 -40.56 -9.98
CA LEU A 7 1.74 -39.49 -10.31
C LEU A 7 2.52 -38.25 -10.74
N PRO A 8 2.26 -37.66 -11.93
CA PRO A 8 2.85 -36.38 -12.27
C PRO A 8 2.18 -35.29 -11.44
N LEU A 9 2.93 -34.63 -10.55
CA LEU A 9 2.54 -33.40 -9.91
C LEU A 9 2.33 -32.32 -10.98
N LYS A 10 1.09 -32.15 -11.45
CA LYS A 10 0.69 -30.93 -12.16
C LYS A 10 0.70 -29.80 -11.13
N LEU A 11 1.80 -29.08 -11.05
CA LEU A 11 1.79 -27.78 -10.40
C LEU A 11 0.71 -26.93 -11.05
N SER A 12 -0.21 -26.38 -10.25
CA SER A 12 -1.30 -25.57 -10.78
C SER A 12 -0.71 -24.37 -11.54
N LEU A 13 -1.34 -23.99 -12.63
CA LEU A 13 -0.96 -22.82 -13.47
C LEU A 13 -0.75 -21.53 -12.63
N HIS A 14 -1.37 -21.49 -11.46
CA HIS A 14 -1.28 -20.39 -10.48
C HIS A 14 0.07 -20.38 -9.76
N VAL A 15 0.63 -21.55 -9.43
CA VAL A 15 1.94 -21.69 -8.78
C VAL A 15 3.05 -21.38 -9.77
N GLU A 16 2.93 -21.84 -11.04
CA GLU A 16 3.88 -21.50 -12.10
C GLU A 16 3.88 -19.99 -12.43
N LYS A 17 2.71 -19.32 -12.47
CA LYS A 17 2.64 -17.87 -12.62
C LYS A 17 3.26 -17.13 -11.43
N ARG A 18 3.04 -17.61 -10.19
CA ARG A 18 3.68 -17.03 -8.98
C ARG A 18 5.22 -17.21 -9.00
N LEU A 19 5.70 -18.38 -9.39
CA LEU A 19 7.16 -18.63 -9.53
C LEU A 19 7.77 -17.78 -10.66
N LYS A 20 7.11 -17.62 -11.80
CA LYS A 20 7.55 -16.72 -12.87
C LYS A 20 7.54 -15.25 -12.44
N MET A 21 6.50 -14.77 -11.73
CA MET A 21 6.50 -13.42 -11.16
C MET A 21 7.63 -13.21 -10.13
N ALA A 22 7.93 -14.20 -9.29
CA ALA A 22 9.03 -14.13 -8.33
C ALA A 22 10.41 -14.07 -9.02
N GLN A 23 10.60 -14.71 -10.17
CA GLN A 23 11.83 -14.63 -10.97
C GLN A 23 11.99 -13.29 -11.70
N TYR A 24 10.91 -12.62 -12.09
CA TYR A 24 10.98 -11.33 -12.80
C TYR A 24 11.29 -10.12 -11.89
N THR A 25 11.25 -10.28 -10.55
CA THR A 25 11.40 -9.16 -9.61
C THR A 25 12.79 -8.99 -9.02
N THR A 26 13.74 -9.87 -9.33
CA THR A 26 15.09 -9.81 -8.71
C THR A 26 16.10 -8.97 -9.51
N ASP A 27 15.86 -8.70 -10.80
CA ASP A 27 16.80 -7.99 -11.69
C ASP A 27 16.22 -6.69 -12.27
N ILE A 28 15.68 -5.83 -11.42
CA ILE A 28 15.25 -4.50 -11.87
C ILE A 28 16.45 -3.55 -11.97
N SER A 29 16.62 -2.87 -13.10
CA SER A 29 17.64 -1.82 -13.24
C SER A 29 17.22 -0.53 -12.51
N LYS A 30 18.20 0.32 -12.14
CA LYS A 30 17.88 1.65 -11.58
C LYS A 30 17.07 2.52 -12.54
N GLN A 31 17.31 2.41 -13.86
CA GLN A 31 16.54 3.10 -14.89
C GLN A 31 15.07 2.65 -14.91
N ASP A 32 14.81 1.35 -14.78
CA ASP A 32 13.43 0.85 -14.73
C ASP A 32 12.75 1.20 -13.42
N ALA A 33 13.50 1.21 -12.30
CA ALA A 33 12.99 1.72 -11.04
C ALA A 33 12.57 3.19 -11.15
N ILE A 34 13.35 4.06 -11.82
CA ILE A 34 12.97 5.46 -12.06
C ILE A 34 11.66 5.53 -12.84
N LYS A 35 11.51 4.79 -13.94
CA LYS A 35 10.26 4.78 -14.72
C LYS A 35 9.05 4.41 -13.86
N ILE A 36 9.20 3.38 -13.03
CA ILE A 36 8.13 2.91 -12.15
C ILE A 36 7.79 3.97 -11.08
N VAL A 37 8.79 4.49 -10.37
CA VAL A 37 8.51 5.44 -9.28
C VAL A 37 8.00 6.78 -9.79
N VAL A 38 8.47 7.27 -10.93
CA VAL A 38 7.95 8.50 -11.55
C VAL A 38 6.50 8.31 -11.96
N ALA A 39 6.17 7.27 -12.72
CA ALA A 39 4.78 6.98 -13.11
C ALA A 39 3.87 6.74 -11.91
N CYS A 40 4.38 6.10 -10.84
CA CYS A 40 3.64 5.90 -9.60
C CYS A 40 3.51 7.19 -8.79
N ALA A 41 4.46 8.14 -8.86
CA ALA A 41 4.36 9.43 -8.21
C ALA A 41 3.25 10.29 -8.83
N ASP A 42 3.14 10.31 -10.16
CA ASP A 42 2.03 10.97 -10.86
C ASP A 42 0.68 10.43 -10.41
N LYS A 43 0.57 9.10 -10.35
CA LYS A 43 -0.65 8.43 -9.86
C LYS A 43 -0.91 8.73 -8.38
N TYR A 44 0.13 8.75 -7.54
CA TYR A 44 0.04 9.08 -6.11
C TYR A 44 -0.43 10.51 -5.91
N ASN A 45 0.06 11.44 -6.73
CA ASN A 45 -0.34 12.85 -6.70
C ASN A 45 -1.84 13.04 -6.94
N ILE A 46 -2.40 12.27 -7.86
CA ILE A 46 -3.84 12.34 -8.22
C ILE A 46 -4.70 11.64 -7.16
N GLU A 47 -4.30 10.43 -6.76
CA GLU A 47 -5.17 9.54 -6.01
C GLU A 47 -5.04 9.65 -4.50
N LEU A 48 -3.84 9.94 -3.98
CA LEU A 48 -3.56 9.82 -2.56
C LEU A 48 -2.95 11.05 -1.90
N LYS A 49 -2.05 11.78 -2.57
CA LYS A 49 -1.38 12.94 -1.97
C LYS A 49 -2.39 13.96 -1.47
N ASP A 50 -2.22 14.40 -0.23
CA ASP A 50 -3.09 15.35 0.47
C ASP A 50 -4.56 14.88 0.56
N LYS A 51 -4.77 13.55 0.54
CA LYS A 51 -6.07 12.91 0.74
C LYS A 51 -6.11 12.18 2.07
N THR A 52 -7.33 12.04 2.58
CA THR A 52 -7.65 11.13 3.69
C THR A 52 -8.70 10.13 3.20
N LEU A 53 -8.41 8.85 3.41
CA LEU A 53 -9.32 7.74 3.13
C LEU A 53 -9.95 7.27 4.44
N LEU A 54 -11.26 7.03 4.42
CA LEU A 54 -11.98 6.32 5.48
C LEU A 54 -12.46 4.99 4.94
N PHE A 55 -12.02 3.91 5.56
CA PHE A 55 -12.47 2.55 5.28
C PHE A 55 -13.54 2.17 6.28
N LEU A 56 -14.79 2.05 5.83
CA LEU A 56 -15.87 1.50 6.64
C LEU A 56 -15.81 -0.03 6.58
N CYS A 57 -15.79 -0.66 7.74
CA CYS A 57 -15.51 -2.08 7.89
C CYS A 57 -16.58 -2.81 8.67
N ILE A 58 -16.71 -4.11 8.41
CA ILE A 58 -17.57 -5.02 9.15
C ILE A 58 -16.76 -6.23 9.64
N ASP A 59 -16.95 -6.60 10.89
CA ASP A 59 -16.34 -7.82 11.44
C ASP A 59 -17.26 -9.06 11.28
N LYS A 60 -16.78 -10.21 11.74
CA LYS A 60 -17.54 -11.48 11.72
C LYS A 60 -18.79 -11.48 12.59
N HIS A 61 -18.96 -10.52 13.49
CA HIS A 61 -20.11 -10.33 14.37
C HIS A 61 -21.03 -9.19 13.88
N TYR A 62 -20.85 -8.73 12.64
CA TYR A 62 -21.59 -7.64 12.01
C TYR A 62 -21.42 -6.28 12.71
N ARG A 63 -20.37 -6.11 13.51
CA ARG A 63 -20.06 -4.83 14.14
C ARG A 63 -19.34 -3.94 13.14
N ILE A 64 -19.81 -2.70 13.04
CA ILE A 64 -19.25 -1.70 12.14
C ILE A 64 -18.15 -0.92 12.86
N SER A 65 -17.05 -0.73 12.17
CA SER A 65 -15.91 0.09 12.58
C SER A 65 -15.38 0.85 11.39
N TYR A 66 -14.47 1.80 11.61
CA TYR A 66 -13.78 2.45 10.51
C TYR A 66 -12.31 2.72 10.84
N LEU A 67 -11.52 2.90 9.79
CA LEU A 67 -10.12 3.31 9.85
C LEU A 67 -9.93 4.53 8.94
N GLU A 68 -9.29 5.58 9.47
CA GLU A 68 -8.88 6.75 8.68
C GLU A 68 -7.38 6.72 8.43
N CYS A 69 -6.98 6.95 7.18
CA CYS A 69 -5.58 6.98 6.76
C CYS A 69 -5.32 8.26 5.97
N SER A 70 -4.27 9.01 6.35
CA SER A 70 -3.90 10.26 5.67
C SER A 70 -2.58 10.12 4.92
N PHE A 71 -2.50 10.77 3.76
CA PHE A 71 -1.38 10.67 2.83
C PHE A 71 -0.78 12.04 2.55
N SER A 72 0.55 12.10 2.51
CA SER A 72 1.32 13.31 2.17
C SER A 72 2.52 12.98 1.31
N ALA A 73 3.16 13.98 0.70
CA ALA A 73 4.33 13.80 -0.15
C ALA A 73 5.46 13.00 0.52
N ILE A 74 5.73 13.26 1.80
CA ILE A 74 6.81 12.62 2.56
C ILE A 74 6.61 11.11 2.76
N ASN A 75 5.40 10.60 2.63
CA ASN A 75 5.13 9.17 2.78
C ASN A 75 5.59 8.37 1.56
N TYR A 76 5.67 9.00 0.39
CA TYR A 76 5.89 8.32 -0.87
C TYR A 76 7.20 7.52 -0.92
N LEU A 77 8.30 8.11 -0.46
CA LEU A 77 9.61 7.45 -0.42
C LEU A 77 9.55 6.09 0.31
N HIS A 78 8.87 6.03 1.45
CA HIS A 78 8.76 4.81 2.26
C HIS A 78 8.02 3.69 1.52
N LEU A 79 7.09 4.03 0.64
CA LEU A 79 6.32 3.07 -0.16
C LEU A 79 7.16 2.46 -1.28
N THR A 80 8.15 3.19 -1.81
CA THR A 80 9.01 2.70 -2.89
C THR A 80 10.04 1.66 -2.42
N GLY A 81 10.45 1.73 -1.16
CA GLY A 81 11.55 0.93 -0.62
C GLY A 81 12.94 1.37 -1.10
N LEU A 82 13.02 2.52 -1.77
CA LEU A 82 14.30 3.12 -2.13
C LEU A 82 14.96 3.79 -0.92
N LYS A 83 16.29 3.89 -0.95
CA LYS A 83 17.09 4.61 0.03
C LYS A 83 17.75 5.79 -0.67
N VAL A 84 17.54 6.99 -0.15
CA VAL A 84 18.14 8.20 -0.71
C VAL A 84 19.58 8.40 -0.21
N HIS A 85 20.40 9.02 -1.04
CA HIS A 85 21.78 9.34 -0.73
C HIS A 85 21.97 10.76 -0.24
N ASP A 86 23.16 10.99 0.31
CA ASP A 86 23.68 12.34 0.45
C ASP A 86 24.02 12.90 -0.93
N VAL A 87 23.40 14.00 -1.28
CA VAL A 87 23.61 14.73 -2.52
C VAL A 87 24.66 15.81 -2.26
N ASP A 88 25.67 15.91 -3.12
CA ASP A 88 26.63 17.01 -3.12
C ASP A 88 25.98 18.21 -3.83
N ASP A 89 26.00 19.36 -3.18
CA ASP A 89 25.44 20.60 -3.74
C ASP A 89 26.37 21.29 -4.79
N GLY A 90 27.45 20.61 -5.16
CA GLY A 90 28.46 21.15 -6.07
C GLY A 90 29.43 22.14 -5.43
N PHE A 91 29.23 22.49 -4.17
CA PHE A 91 30.12 23.33 -3.35
C PHE A 91 30.85 22.54 -2.26
N GLY A 92 30.75 21.20 -2.30
CA GLY A 92 31.39 20.29 -1.34
C GLY A 92 30.57 20.04 -0.08
N ASN A 93 29.36 20.59 0.05
CA ASN A 93 28.45 20.24 1.14
C ASN A 93 27.61 19.04 0.75
N LYS A 94 27.55 18.03 1.63
CA LYS A 94 26.69 16.87 1.47
C LYS A 94 25.45 17.05 2.32
N HIS A 95 24.27 16.91 1.71
CA HIS A 95 23.00 16.84 2.43
C HIS A 95 22.21 15.62 1.99
N THR A 96 21.56 14.96 2.92
CA THR A 96 20.69 13.82 2.61
C THR A 96 19.44 14.34 1.91
N LEU A 97 19.12 13.80 0.74
CA LEU A 97 17.89 14.12 0.02
C LEU A 97 16.69 13.82 0.93
N SER A 98 15.88 14.83 1.21
CA SER A 98 14.68 14.61 2.05
C SER A 98 13.61 13.79 1.31
N ALA A 99 12.69 13.19 2.06
CA ALA A 99 11.56 12.47 1.45
C ALA A 99 10.65 13.39 0.61
N SER A 100 10.56 14.67 0.98
CA SER A 100 9.85 15.68 0.20
C SER A 100 10.56 15.98 -1.12
N ASP A 101 11.88 16.19 -1.08
CA ASP A 101 12.67 16.50 -2.29
C ASP A 101 12.71 15.29 -3.23
N PHE A 102 12.80 14.06 -2.67
CA PHE A 102 12.66 12.84 -3.46
C PHE A 102 11.33 12.83 -4.23
N TYR A 103 10.23 13.10 -3.53
CA TYR A 103 8.92 13.15 -4.15
C TYR A 103 8.84 14.24 -5.23
N GLU A 104 9.37 15.42 -4.96
CA GLU A 104 9.40 16.53 -5.92
C GLU A 104 10.22 16.16 -7.17
N LYS A 105 11.39 15.54 -7.02
CA LYS A 105 12.16 15.01 -8.14
C LYS A 105 11.40 13.98 -8.98
N CYS A 106 10.56 13.15 -8.34
CA CYS A 106 9.71 12.22 -9.08
C CYS A 106 8.65 12.96 -9.90
N ILE A 107 7.93 13.92 -9.31
CA ILE A 107 6.86 14.69 -9.97
C ILE A 107 7.38 15.59 -11.08
N THR A 108 8.56 16.17 -10.91
CA THR A 108 9.22 17.00 -11.92
C THR A 108 10.03 16.22 -12.94
N HIS A 109 10.05 14.88 -12.84
CA HIS A 109 10.78 13.96 -13.70
C HIS A 109 12.31 14.18 -13.70
N HIS A 110 12.85 14.69 -12.60
CA HIS A 110 14.29 14.96 -12.41
C HIS A 110 15.01 13.93 -11.52
N LEU A 111 14.33 12.81 -11.18
CA LEU A 111 14.96 11.73 -10.42
C LEU A 111 16.06 11.06 -11.25
N SER A 112 17.25 10.93 -10.68
CA SER A 112 18.40 10.30 -11.32
C SER A 112 18.84 9.01 -10.61
N ILE A 113 19.65 8.20 -11.29
CA ILE A 113 20.23 6.97 -10.72
C ILE A 113 21.17 7.22 -9.53
N ASN A 114 21.65 8.46 -9.40
CA ASN A 114 22.57 8.89 -8.34
C ASN A 114 21.83 9.37 -7.09
N ASP A 115 20.50 9.55 -7.15
CA ASP A 115 19.72 10.06 -6.03
C ASP A 115 19.37 8.97 -5.03
N PHE A 116 19.50 7.68 -5.39
CA PHE A 116 19.02 6.57 -4.55
C PHE A 116 19.79 5.26 -4.76
N GLU A 117 19.60 4.38 -3.79
CA GLU A 117 19.95 2.95 -3.86
C GLU A 117 18.76 2.05 -3.55
N PHE A 118 18.89 0.81 -3.97
CA PHE A 118 17.99 -0.25 -3.52
C PHE A 118 18.28 -0.61 -2.07
N ALA A 119 17.24 -0.94 -1.32
CA ALA A 119 17.39 -1.44 0.03
C ALA A 119 18.23 -2.72 0.04
N LYS A 120 19.21 -2.80 0.94
CA LYS A 120 20.15 -3.95 1.04
C LYS A 120 19.47 -5.27 1.37
N ASP A 121 18.26 -5.23 1.93
CA ASP A 121 17.45 -6.39 2.29
C ASP A 121 16.69 -7.00 1.10
N GLY A 122 16.87 -6.48 -0.13
CA GLY A 122 16.23 -6.94 -1.35
C GLY A 122 14.73 -6.65 -1.45
N THR A 123 14.17 -5.82 -0.57
CA THR A 123 12.72 -5.53 -0.56
C THR A 123 12.27 -4.57 -1.65
N THR A 124 13.17 -3.74 -2.19
CA THR A 124 12.84 -2.71 -3.20
C THR A 124 12.15 -3.28 -4.43
N PRO A 125 12.67 -4.30 -5.14
CA PRO A 125 12.00 -4.86 -6.32
C PRO A 125 10.60 -5.38 -6.01
N LEU A 126 10.42 -6.02 -4.84
CA LEU A 126 9.13 -6.55 -4.39
C LEU A 126 8.10 -5.44 -4.18
N LYS A 127 8.50 -4.32 -3.60
CA LYS A 127 7.64 -3.15 -3.38
C LYS A 127 7.26 -2.50 -4.71
N LEU A 128 8.23 -2.28 -5.59
CA LEU A 128 8.01 -1.66 -6.89
C LEU A 128 7.07 -2.48 -7.78
N ALA A 129 7.12 -3.82 -7.70
CA ALA A 129 6.25 -4.70 -8.45
C ALA A 129 4.75 -4.51 -8.15
N VAL A 130 4.39 -4.03 -6.96
CA VAL A 130 3.00 -3.84 -6.54
C VAL A 130 2.63 -2.40 -6.27
N LEU A 131 3.59 -1.47 -6.35
CA LEU A 131 3.41 -0.07 -6.00
C LEU A 131 2.23 0.56 -6.77
N SER A 132 2.18 0.38 -8.09
CA SER A 132 1.08 0.90 -8.92
C SER A 132 -0.27 0.28 -8.55
N HIS A 133 -0.30 -0.97 -8.07
CA HIS A 133 -1.52 -1.64 -7.67
C HIS A 133 -2.12 -1.03 -6.40
N VAL A 134 -1.27 -0.78 -5.38
CA VAL A 134 -1.73 -0.23 -4.10
C VAL A 134 -1.97 1.28 -4.14
N ILE A 135 -1.40 2.00 -5.12
CA ILE A 135 -1.71 3.42 -5.33
C ILE A 135 -3.00 3.54 -6.11
N SER A 136 -4.11 3.58 -5.41
CA SER A 136 -5.45 3.77 -5.97
C SER A 136 -6.36 4.41 -4.92
N LYS A 137 -7.48 5.00 -5.35
CA LYS A 137 -8.43 5.71 -4.50
C LYS A 137 -9.07 4.87 -3.37
N ASN A 138 -8.88 3.56 -3.37
CA ASN A 138 -9.31 2.62 -2.33
C ASN A 138 -8.21 1.62 -1.95
N LEU A 139 -6.95 1.86 -2.34
CA LEU A 139 -5.77 1.02 -2.16
C LEU A 139 -5.90 -0.40 -2.74
N SER A 140 -6.84 -0.63 -3.65
CA SER A 140 -7.20 -1.96 -4.16
C SER A 140 -7.43 -2.97 -3.02
N ALA A 141 -7.99 -2.49 -1.91
CA ALA A 141 -8.11 -3.21 -0.65
C ALA A 141 -9.52 -3.73 -0.40
N ASN A 142 -9.61 -4.86 0.28
CA ASN A 142 -10.86 -5.46 0.76
C ASN A 142 -10.81 -5.91 2.23
N THR A 143 -9.63 -5.82 2.86
CA THR A 143 -9.39 -6.33 4.21
C THR A 143 -8.47 -5.38 4.98
N ILE A 144 -8.71 -5.24 6.29
CA ILE A 144 -7.85 -4.57 7.25
C ILE A 144 -7.61 -5.51 8.43
N GLY A 145 -6.43 -5.45 9.02
CA GLY A 145 -6.12 -6.14 10.27
C GLY A 145 -4.96 -5.52 11.02
N ASN A 146 -4.79 -5.92 12.27
CA ASN A 146 -3.61 -5.58 13.06
C ASN A 146 -2.42 -6.37 12.53
N PHE A 147 -1.29 -5.68 12.28
CA PHE A 147 -0.08 -6.36 11.87
C PHE A 147 0.39 -7.29 12.99
N ASN A 148 0.61 -8.55 12.66
CA ASN A 148 1.08 -9.56 13.59
C ASN A 148 1.97 -10.58 12.86
N SER A 149 3.22 -10.22 12.66
CA SER A 149 4.21 -11.14 12.10
C SER A 149 5.60 -10.84 12.66
N ALA A 150 6.34 -11.90 12.99
CA ALA A 150 7.74 -11.77 13.35
C ALA A 150 8.64 -11.58 12.12
N THR A 151 8.17 -11.93 10.93
CA THR A 151 8.94 -11.85 9.69
C THR A 151 8.03 -11.45 8.53
N PRO A 152 8.32 -10.34 7.83
CA PRO A 152 9.42 -9.40 8.07
C PRO A 152 9.22 -8.56 9.35
N LEU A 153 10.32 -8.18 10.01
CA LEU A 153 10.25 -7.26 11.15
C LEU A 153 9.92 -5.85 10.65
N LEU A 154 8.65 -5.45 10.82
CA LEU A 154 8.16 -4.15 10.41
C LEU A 154 7.66 -3.35 11.62
N ARG A 155 7.96 -2.06 11.60
CA ARG A 155 7.30 -1.11 12.51
C ARG A 155 6.00 -0.64 11.88
N THR A 156 4.96 -1.47 11.98
CA THR A 156 3.65 -1.28 11.35
C THR A 156 2.58 -1.71 12.34
N ASP A 157 1.51 -0.93 12.48
CA ASP A 157 0.40 -1.24 13.40
C ASP A 157 -0.73 -1.95 12.66
N LYS A 158 -1.06 -1.49 11.44
CA LYS A 158 -2.15 -2.05 10.64
C LYS A 158 -1.71 -2.32 9.20
N LEU A 159 -2.31 -3.33 8.60
CA LEU A 159 -2.27 -3.57 7.16
C LEU A 159 -3.64 -3.34 6.55
N VAL A 160 -3.64 -2.73 5.37
CA VAL A 160 -4.82 -2.52 4.50
C VAL A 160 -4.48 -3.08 3.13
N GLY A 161 -5.28 -3.99 2.60
CA GLY A 161 -4.94 -4.60 1.30
C GLY A 161 -5.83 -5.76 0.90
N SER A 162 -5.24 -6.64 0.10
CA SER A 162 -5.89 -7.82 -0.48
C SER A 162 -4.95 -9.03 -0.45
N VAL A 163 -5.35 -10.11 -1.13
CA VAL A 163 -4.51 -11.31 -1.31
C VAL A 163 -3.29 -11.08 -2.22
N THR A 164 -3.24 -9.96 -2.93
CA THR A 164 -2.15 -9.65 -3.88
C THR A 164 -1.08 -8.78 -3.25
N ALA A 165 -1.50 -7.72 -2.55
CA ALA A 165 -0.62 -6.73 -1.95
C ALA A 165 -1.31 -6.00 -0.82
N CYS A 166 -0.52 -5.43 0.09
CA CYS A 166 -1.04 -4.59 1.16
C CYS A 166 -0.11 -3.42 1.47
N MET A 167 -0.71 -2.38 2.04
CA MET A 167 -0.01 -1.20 2.54
C MET A 167 -0.03 -1.22 4.07
N GLY A 168 1.11 -0.97 4.69
CA GLY A 168 1.27 -0.86 6.12
C GLY A 168 1.12 0.57 6.61
N PHE A 169 0.55 0.72 7.80
CA PHE A 169 0.28 2.00 8.44
C PHE A 169 0.77 2.00 9.88
N ILE A 170 1.37 3.11 10.29
CA ILE A 170 1.72 3.40 11.68
C ILE A 170 0.74 4.42 12.25
N ASN A 171 0.41 4.26 13.54
CA ASN A 171 -0.37 5.24 14.26
C ASN A 171 0.54 6.32 14.86
N ILE A 172 0.40 7.54 14.39
CA ILE A 172 1.09 8.71 14.95
C ILE A 172 0.05 9.64 15.53
N LYS A 173 -0.05 9.66 16.87
CA LYS A 173 -0.98 10.54 17.60
C LYS A 173 -2.44 10.41 17.12
N GLY A 174 -2.90 9.19 16.92
CA GLY A 174 -4.27 8.89 16.47
C GLY A 174 -4.50 8.94 14.96
N ARG A 175 -3.49 9.26 14.16
CA ARG A 175 -3.56 9.26 12.68
C ARG A 175 -2.78 8.09 12.11
N PHE A 176 -3.39 7.33 11.22
CA PHE A 176 -2.71 6.27 10.49
C PHE A 176 -2.04 6.82 9.24
N ILE A 177 -0.73 6.64 9.16
CA ILE A 177 0.13 7.16 8.11
C ILE A 177 0.81 5.98 7.39
N PRO A 178 0.82 5.93 6.04
CA PRO A 178 1.42 4.83 5.31
C PRO A 178 2.94 4.83 5.49
N ASN A 179 3.51 3.65 5.73
CA ASN A 179 4.95 3.50 5.97
C ASN A 179 5.61 2.38 5.19
N THR A 180 4.86 1.48 4.57
CA THR A 180 5.42 0.39 3.77
C THR A 180 4.41 -0.19 2.80
N VAL A 181 4.92 -0.96 1.83
CA VAL A 181 4.12 -1.79 0.92
C VAL A 181 4.68 -3.20 0.95
N LEU A 182 3.82 -4.21 0.89
CA LEU A 182 4.18 -5.61 0.84
C LEU A 182 3.54 -6.27 -0.39
N ASN A 183 4.35 -6.97 -1.16
CA ASN A 183 3.91 -7.89 -2.22
C ASN A 183 3.57 -9.25 -1.60
N LYS A 184 2.52 -9.28 -0.78
CA LYS A 184 2.13 -10.44 0.01
C LYS A 184 0.61 -10.49 0.21
N ASP A 185 0.11 -11.70 0.45
CA ASP A 185 -1.26 -11.90 0.91
C ASP A 185 -1.40 -11.32 2.33
N ILE A 186 -2.32 -10.37 2.50
CA ILE A 186 -2.53 -9.70 3.78
C ILE A 186 -2.87 -10.69 4.90
N ARG A 187 -3.58 -11.79 4.60
CA ARG A 187 -4.08 -12.75 5.58
C ARG A 187 -2.98 -13.47 6.34
N ASP A 188 -1.79 -13.55 5.76
CA ASP A 188 -0.62 -14.21 6.38
C ASP A 188 0.05 -13.33 7.45
N TYR A 189 -0.35 -12.05 7.56
CA TYR A 189 0.37 -11.04 8.36
C TYR A 189 -0.52 -10.27 9.34
N ILE A 190 -1.79 -10.61 9.45
CA ILE A 190 -2.73 -9.88 10.29
C ILE A 190 -3.50 -10.77 11.26
N ASN A 191 -3.85 -10.16 12.41
CA ASN A 191 -4.91 -10.61 13.30
C ASN A 191 -6.12 -9.68 13.20
N ASP A 192 -7.23 -10.09 13.83
CA ASP A 192 -8.45 -9.29 13.98
C ASP A 192 -8.91 -8.67 12.64
N SER A 193 -8.92 -9.51 11.60
CA SER A 193 -9.26 -9.07 10.26
C SER A 193 -10.72 -8.62 10.17
N VAL A 194 -10.93 -7.47 9.52
CA VAL A 194 -12.25 -6.93 9.19
C VAL A 194 -12.36 -6.72 7.68
N ARG A 195 -13.56 -6.92 7.14
CA ARG A 195 -13.84 -6.70 5.72
C ARG A 195 -14.16 -5.24 5.46
N ILE A 196 -13.55 -4.64 4.45
CA ILE A 196 -13.92 -3.31 3.94
C ILE A 196 -15.24 -3.43 3.17
N ILE A 197 -16.24 -2.62 3.54
CA ILE A 197 -17.54 -2.57 2.87
C ILE A 197 -17.77 -1.29 2.08
N ALA A 198 -17.13 -0.18 2.50
CA ALA A 198 -17.09 1.05 1.71
C ALA A 198 -15.76 1.79 1.96
N THR A 199 -15.36 2.61 0.99
CA THR A 199 -14.22 3.53 1.15
C THR A 199 -14.66 4.92 0.70
N PHE A 200 -14.40 5.90 1.56
CA PHE A 200 -14.68 7.31 1.29
C PHE A 200 -13.37 8.08 1.20
N ARG A 201 -13.37 9.17 0.44
CA ARG A 201 -12.20 10.03 0.23
C ARG A 201 -12.58 11.50 0.42
N LYS A 202 -11.65 12.27 0.97
CA LYS A 202 -11.69 13.73 1.03
C LYS A 202 -10.30 14.32 0.83
N ASN A 203 -10.19 15.61 0.55
CA ASN A 203 -8.91 16.30 0.76
C ASN A 203 -8.62 16.36 2.27
N THR A 204 -7.37 16.30 2.65
CA THR A 204 -7.00 16.33 4.08
C THR A 204 -7.43 17.62 4.79
N SER A 205 -7.55 18.73 4.04
CA SER A 205 -8.06 20.01 4.54
C SER A 205 -9.58 20.06 4.75
N ASP A 206 -10.32 19.15 4.12
CA ASP A 206 -11.78 19.19 4.15
C ASP A 206 -12.32 18.61 5.46
N ALA A 207 -13.40 19.20 5.98
CA ALA A 207 -14.03 18.72 7.22
C ALA A 207 -14.78 17.39 7.01
N LYS A 208 -15.42 17.21 5.84
CA LYS A 208 -16.27 16.05 5.55
C LYS A 208 -15.77 15.27 4.34
N TYR A 209 -16.04 13.97 4.32
CA TYR A 209 -15.87 13.13 3.15
C TYR A 209 -16.91 13.49 2.10
N SER A 210 -16.50 13.56 0.83
CA SER A 210 -17.33 13.97 -0.29
C SER A 210 -17.37 12.97 -1.45
N GLU A 211 -16.52 11.94 -1.41
CA GLU A 211 -16.43 10.95 -2.47
C GLU A 211 -16.51 9.52 -1.93
N LEU A 212 -17.44 8.74 -2.48
CA LEU A 212 -17.49 7.29 -2.29
C LEU A 212 -16.64 6.63 -3.40
N THR A 213 -15.51 6.04 -3.02
CA THR A 213 -14.55 5.45 -3.97
C THR A 213 -14.72 3.94 -4.15
N TYR A 214 -15.37 3.29 -3.18
CA TYR A 214 -15.69 1.87 -3.21
C TYR A 214 -16.93 1.57 -2.39
N LYS A 215 -17.80 0.69 -2.91
CA LYS A 215 -18.95 0.12 -2.20
C LYS A 215 -19.05 -1.37 -2.52
N ALA A 216 -19.09 -2.20 -1.50
CA ALA A 216 -19.17 -3.64 -1.66
C ALA A 216 -20.55 -4.05 -2.15
N LYS A 217 -20.60 -4.91 -3.20
CA LYS A 217 -21.85 -5.34 -3.85
C LYS A 217 -22.70 -6.30 -3.00
N LYS A 218 -22.05 -7.10 -2.14
CA LYS A 218 -22.71 -8.15 -1.34
C LYS A 218 -22.75 -7.77 0.13
N VAL A 219 -23.41 -6.66 0.45
CA VAL A 219 -23.66 -6.16 1.81
C VAL A 219 -25.12 -5.80 1.92
N ASP A 220 -25.75 -6.24 3.00
CA ASP A 220 -27.11 -5.82 3.36
C ASP A 220 -27.01 -4.43 4.02
N TRP A 221 -27.12 -3.39 3.21
CA TRP A 221 -26.91 -2.00 3.63
C TRP A 221 -27.99 -1.50 4.57
N GLU A 222 -29.18 -2.11 4.59
CA GLU A 222 -30.27 -1.76 5.52
C GLU A 222 -29.91 -2.12 6.97
N ARG A 223 -29.00 -3.08 7.16
CA ARG A 223 -28.50 -3.50 8.47
C ARG A 223 -27.21 -2.83 8.90
N VAL A 224 -26.61 -2.00 8.05
CA VAL A 224 -25.37 -1.30 8.36
C VAL A 224 -25.68 -0.07 9.19
N VAL A 225 -25.33 -0.11 10.48
CA VAL A 225 -25.44 1.05 11.37
C VAL A 225 -24.13 1.82 11.37
N ILE A 226 -24.11 2.95 10.66
CA ILE A 226 -22.92 3.81 10.57
C ILE A 226 -22.67 4.48 11.92
N PRO A 227 -21.41 4.56 12.41
CA PRO A 227 -21.09 5.24 13.65
C PRO A 227 -21.53 6.71 13.65
N LYS A 228 -22.12 7.19 14.75
CA LYS A 228 -22.72 8.54 14.88
C LYS A 228 -21.82 9.69 14.44
N ASN A 229 -20.53 9.61 14.75
CA ASN A 229 -19.55 10.65 14.40
C ASN A 229 -19.26 10.75 12.90
N VAL A 230 -19.69 9.76 12.09
CA VAL A 230 -19.57 9.72 10.64
C VAL A 230 -20.90 9.36 9.96
N GLU A 231 -22.03 9.55 10.65
CA GLU A 231 -23.37 9.15 10.19
C GLU A 231 -23.75 9.77 8.84
N TYR A 232 -23.28 10.98 8.56
CA TYR A 232 -23.50 11.67 7.28
C TYR A 232 -22.95 10.91 6.06
N LEU A 233 -22.07 9.92 6.26
CA LEU A 233 -21.58 9.06 5.17
C LEU A 233 -22.70 8.19 4.56
N GLY A 234 -23.80 8.00 5.30
CA GLY A 234 -24.99 7.32 4.78
C GLY A 234 -25.60 8.01 3.55
N GLU A 235 -25.47 9.33 3.44
CA GLU A 235 -25.94 10.11 2.29
C GLU A 235 -25.10 9.87 1.02
N LEU A 236 -23.89 9.34 1.18
CA LEU A 236 -22.99 9.01 0.07
C LEU A 236 -23.13 7.54 -0.39
N LEU A 237 -23.77 6.69 0.44
CA LEU A 237 -23.97 5.27 0.15
C LEU A 237 -25.23 5.06 -0.69
#